data_9cc548e5e32c0dee6ee4f0b321bcdf1d
#
_entry.id   9cc548e5e32c0dee6ee4f0b321bcdf1d
#
_cell.length_a   1.000
_cell.length_b   1.000
_cell.length_c   1.000
_cell.angle_alpha   90.00
_cell.angle_beta   90.00
_cell.angle_gamma   90.00
#
_symmetry.space_group_name_H-M   'P 1'
#
loop_
_entity.id
_entity.type
_entity.pdbx_description
1 polymer ?
#
loop_
_entity_poly.entity_id
_entity_poly.type
_entity_poly.pdbx_seq_one_letter_code
_entity_poly.pdbx_strand_id
1 'polypeptide(L)'
;MIVTNFAYGTGPYLRTTDLAIAFNDELQRNKKPRMRILVPWVYGEKQRRVMLEEFRDYDLGYPGEILLDAELGSMLRRVFYGGGPYRDALEKWTKQCQTVSQETHRHLSGRFEAQTLSGGTVEVNGQDIAVELSRSPRVRYDVAPSYFSSFAYVGEILERASSIALHRVGRDVLRKGVEAANWVEEHQTMRFIAYPATFGYFKTWEPRYPGDSLAPPLVPPTRSNTENIKPGVFVTVTGIPGLERLYAEATRLGIALYSNEHEQVPGSERQSPHVIPNKNILLQFARAGWSSIWISMLAGTPLVIPPFDLDDDPEIHFNNVSVKELELGIIYGGQTLESLIMEGPRLKESYDNIKRRILEKFDTLDGNRYCAKL
;
A
#
# COMPACT_ATOMS: atom_id res chain seq x y z
N MET A 1 -7.19 -7.66 -20.72
CA MET A 1 -6.04 -7.40 -19.83
C MET A 1 -6.48 -6.46 -18.72
N ILE A 2 -5.88 -6.59 -17.52
CA ILE A 2 -6.00 -5.65 -16.39
C ILE A 2 -4.81 -4.70 -16.44
N VAL A 3 -5.02 -3.39 -16.33
CA VAL A 3 -3.95 -2.42 -16.08
C VAL A 3 -4.03 -1.91 -14.65
N THR A 4 -2.88 -1.81 -13.96
CA THR A 4 -2.81 -1.28 -12.59
C THR A 4 -2.38 0.18 -12.58
N ASN A 5 -3.01 0.99 -11.71
CA ASN A 5 -2.70 2.40 -11.49
C ASN A 5 -2.56 2.64 -9.97
N PHE A 6 -1.45 3.18 -9.52
CA PHE A 6 -1.14 3.24 -8.10
C PHE A 6 -0.34 4.48 -7.70
N ALA A 7 -0.37 4.80 -6.42
CA ALA A 7 0.49 5.81 -5.81
C ALA A 7 1.95 5.33 -5.74
N TYR A 8 2.86 6.24 -5.39
CA TYR A 8 4.26 5.90 -5.14
C TYR A 8 4.43 4.94 -3.95
N GLY A 9 5.53 4.20 -3.96
CA GLY A 9 5.94 3.27 -2.91
C GLY A 9 5.74 1.79 -3.24
N THR A 10 6.40 0.92 -2.48
CA THR A 10 6.37 -0.53 -2.68
C THR A 10 4.99 -1.12 -2.39
N GLY A 11 4.36 -0.72 -1.28
CA GLY A 11 3.04 -1.21 -0.91
C GLY A 11 1.99 -1.02 -2.00
N PRO A 12 1.82 0.17 -2.59
CA PRO A 12 0.81 0.40 -3.61
C PRO A 12 0.89 -0.52 -4.82
N TYR A 13 2.07 -0.73 -5.44
CA TYR A 13 2.13 -1.60 -6.62
C TYR A 13 1.93 -3.08 -6.28
N LEU A 14 2.45 -3.56 -5.13
CA LEU A 14 2.20 -4.93 -4.68
C LEU A 14 0.71 -5.15 -4.40
N ARG A 15 0.11 -4.28 -3.59
CA ARG A 15 -1.29 -4.45 -3.17
C ARG A 15 -2.30 -4.26 -4.30
N THR A 16 -1.97 -3.47 -5.34
CA THR A 16 -2.82 -3.39 -6.54
C THR A 16 -2.68 -4.65 -7.40
N THR A 17 -1.47 -5.23 -7.47
CA THR A 17 -1.26 -6.52 -8.14
C THR A 17 -1.97 -7.66 -7.39
N ASP A 18 -1.97 -7.70 -6.06
CA ASP A 18 -2.77 -8.66 -5.27
C ASP A 18 -4.26 -8.59 -5.60
N LEU A 19 -4.80 -7.38 -5.75
CA LEU A 19 -6.20 -7.21 -6.14
C LEU A 19 -6.45 -7.74 -7.56
N ALA A 20 -5.54 -7.50 -8.50
CA ALA A 20 -5.64 -8.03 -9.86
C ALA A 20 -5.58 -9.56 -9.89
N ILE A 21 -4.74 -10.16 -9.04
CA ILE A 21 -4.69 -11.61 -8.86
C ILE A 21 -6.01 -12.14 -8.30
N ALA A 22 -6.55 -11.51 -7.27
CA ALA A 22 -7.85 -11.88 -6.69
C ALA A 22 -9.00 -11.78 -7.71
N PHE A 23 -8.95 -10.76 -8.58
CA PHE A 23 -9.90 -10.59 -9.68
C PHE A 23 -9.78 -11.73 -10.70
N ASN A 24 -8.56 -12.12 -11.08
CA ASN A 24 -8.32 -13.27 -11.95
C ASN A 24 -8.80 -14.60 -11.34
N ASP A 25 -8.60 -14.78 -10.04
CA ASP A 25 -9.09 -15.97 -9.33
C ASP A 25 -10.62 -16.03 -9.33
N GLU A 26 -11.30 -14.89 -9.24
CA GLU A 26 -12.75 -14.82 -9.31
C GLU A 26 -13.27 -15.07 -10.74
N LEU A 27 -12.57 -14.55 -11.79
CA LEU A 27 -12.85 -14.89 -13.17
C LEU A 27 -12.79 -16.40 -13.39
N GLN A 28 -11.73 -17.06 -12.91
CA GLN A 28 -11.53 -18.50 -13.04
C GLN A 28 -12.63 -19.31 -12.32
N ARG A 29 -13.05 -18.89 -11.10
CA ARG A 29 -14.18 -19.50 -10.40
C ARG A 29 -15.48 -19.43 -11.19
N ASN A 30 -15.66 -18.31 -11.91
CA ASN A 30 -16.80 -18.09 -12.80
C ASN A 30 -16.60 -18.67 -14.21
N LYS A 31 -15.60 -19.55 -14.40
CA LYS A 31 -15.27 -20.20 -15.69
C LYS A 31 -14.97 -19.21 -16.81
N LYS A 32 -14.50 -18.01 -16.47
CA LYS A 32 -14.02 -17.01 -17.42
C LYS A 32 -12.49 -17.09 -17.55
N PRO A 33 -11.92 -16.73 -18.71
CA PRO A 33 -10.48 -16.72 -18.89
C PRO A 33 -9.82 -15.70 -17.96
N ARG A 34 -8.64 -16.05 -17.48
CA ARG A 34 -7.77 -15.12 -16.74
C ARG A 34 -7.25 -14.04 -17.69
N MET A 35 -6.88 -12.89 -17.14
CA MET A 35 -6.36 -11.76 -17.88
C MET A 35 -4.90 -11.50 -17.51
N ARG A 36 -4.08 -11.09 -18.46
CA ARG A 36 -2.75 -10.55 -18.15
C ARG A 36 -2.89 -9.31 -17.29
N ILE A 37 -1.91 -9.09 -16.41
CA ILE A 37 -1.86 -7.97 -15.45
C ILE A 37 -0.69 -7.07 -15.86
N LEU A 38 -0.99 -5.87 -16.33
CA LEU A 38 0.00 -4.87 -16.71
C LEU A 38 0.30 -3.95 -15.52
N VAL A 39 1.56 -3.92 -15.09
CA VAL A 39 2.04 -3.14 -13.95
C VAL A 39 3.07 -2.12 -14.42
N PRO A 40 2.91 -0.82 -14.14
CA PRO A 40 3.93 0.19 -14.42
C PRO A 40 5.26 -0.17 -13.76
N TRP A 41 6.34 -0.21 -14.51
CA TRP A 41 7.68 -0.53 -14.00
C TRP A 41 8.42 0.72 -13.55
N VAL A 42 8.00 1.25 -12.40
CA VAL A 42 8.45 2.56 -11.89
C VAL A 42 9.84 2.50 -11.26
N TYR A 43 10.15 1.43 -10.52
CA TYR A 43 11.36 1.33 -9.69
C TYR A 43 12.44 0.41 -10.27
N GLY A 44 12.36 0.09 -11.56
CA GLY A 44 13.38 -0.70 -12.25
C GLY A 44 13.57 -2.10 -11.65
N GLU A 45 14.77 -2.64 -11.68
CA GLU A 45 15.10 -4.00 -11.24
C GLU A 45 14.78 -4.25 -9.75
N LYS A 46 14.79 -3.20 -8.90
CA LYS A 46 14.34 -3.34 -7.51
C LYS A 46 12.87 -3.78 -7.45
N GLN A 47 11.99 -3.19 -8.25
CA GLN A 47 10.58 -3.56 -8.32
C GLN A 47 10.40 -4.99 -8.81
N ARG A 48 11.08 -5.37 -9.91
CA ARG A 48 11.03 -6.73 -10.46
C ARG A 48 11.44 -7.76 -9.40
N ARG A 49 12.58 -7.55 -8.72
CA ARG A 49 13.06 -8.45 -7.67
C ARG A 49 12.05 -8.62 -6.54
N VAL A 50 11.47 -7.52 -6.04
CA VAL A 50 10.47 -7.57 -4.97
C VAL A 50 9.20 -8.29 -5.44
N MET A 51 8.76 -8.06 -6.67
CA MET A 51 7.59 -8.74 -7.24
C MET A 51 7.85 -10.24 -7.47
N LEU A 52 9.04 -10.63 -7.91
CA LEU A 52 9.43 -12.04 -8.03
C LEU A 52 9.49 -12.74 -6.66
N GLU A 53 9.91 -12.06 -5.60
CA GLU A 53 9.88 -12.61 -4.24
C GLU A 53 8.44 -12.75 -3.72
N GLU A 54 7.59 -11.74 -3.91
CA GLU A 54 6.21 -11.71 -3.41
C GLU A 54 5.27 -12.64 -4.19
N PHE A 55 5.40 -12.70 -5.51
CA PHE A 55 4.48 -13.42 -6.42
C PHE A 55 5.10 -14.68 -7.01
N ARG A 56 6.13 -15.26 -6.40
CA ARG A 56 6.85 -16.45 -6.90
C ARG A 56 5.91 -17.60 -7.25
N ASP A 57 5.09 -18.01 -6.30
CA ASP A 57 4.18 -19.15 -6.48
C ASP A 57 3.13 -18.87 -7.54
N TYR A 58 2.70 -17.61 -7.64
CA TYR A 58 1.77 -17.19 -8.67
C TYR A 58 2.40 -17.22 -10.06
N ASP A 59 3.59 -16.65 -10.23
CA ASP A 59 4.31 -16.62 -11.52
C ASP A 59 4.69 -18.03 -11.99
N LEU A 60 5.00 -18.95 -11.07
CA LEU A 60 5.20 -20.37 -11.39
C LEU A 60 3.92 -21.06 -11.89
N GLY A 61 2.78 -20.72 -11.32
CA GLY A 61 1.47 -21.27 -11.72
C GLY A 61 0.91 -20.65 -13.01
N TYR A 62 1.22 -19.39 -13.26
CA TYR A 62 0.73 -18.58 -14.38
C TYR A 62 1.85 -17.76 -15.02
N PRO A 63 2.85 -18.40 -15.65
CA PRO A 63 4.03 -17.73 -16.16
C PRO A 63 3.67 -16.71 -17.26
N GLY A 64 4.20 -15.49 -17.11
CA GLY A 64 3.97 -14.40 -18.04
C GLY A 64 2.59 -13.74 -17.95
N GLU A 65 1.81 -14.00 -16.91
CA GLU A 65 0.56 -13.28 -16.69
C GLU A 65 0.80 -11.87 -16.13
N ILE A 66 1.86 -11.67 -15.31
CA ILE A 66 2.28 -10.34 -14.85
C ILE A 66 3.29 -9.75 -15.82
N LEU A 67 2.97 -8.57 -16.35
CA LEU A 67 3.76 -7.79 -17.29
C LEU A 67 4.20 -6.48 -16.66
N LEU A 68 5.45 -6.07 -16.92
CA LEU A 68 6.03 -4.81 -16.47
C LEU A 68 6.20 -3.85 -17.65
N ASP A 69 5.61 -2.67 -17.59
CA ASP A 69 5.70 -1.63 -18.60
C ASP A 69 6.66 -0.52 -18.16
N ALA A 70 7.83 -0.45 -18.82
CA ALA A 70 8.89 0.49 -18.50
C ALA A 70 8.56 1.93 -18.95
N GLU A 71 7.89 2.10 -20.07
CA GLU A 71 7.52 3.41 -20.61
C GLU A 71 6.45 4.05 -19.74
N LEU A 72 5.38 3.31 -19.42
CA LEU A 72 4.35 3.72 -18.46
C LEU A 72 4.98 4.06 -17.08
N GLY A 73 5.90 3.21 -16.61
CA GLY A 73 6.64 3.45 -15.37
C GLY A 73 7.45 4.75 -15.41
N SER A 74 8.08 5.06 -16.57
CA SER A 74 8.83 6.30 -16.76
C SER A 74 7.92 7.54 -16.70
N MET A 75 6.72 7.49 -17.30
CA MET A 75 5.74 8.57 -17.23
C MET A 75 5.29 8.82 -15.79
N LEU A 76 4.95 7.77 -15.04
CA LEU A 76 4.49 7.89 -13.66
C LEU A 76 5.56 8.44 -12.71
N ARG A 77 6.85 8.15 -12.92
CA ARG A 77 7.94 8.74 -12.12
C ARG A 77 7.93 10.26 -12.10
N ARG A 78 7.39 10.91 -13.12
CA ARG A 78 7.29 12.37 -13.22
C ARG A 78 6.34 12.98 -12.21
N VAL A 79 5.37 12.23 -11.73
CA VAL A 79 4.33 12.67 -10.78
C VAL A 79 4.44 11.98 -9.42
N PHE A 80 5.39 11.07 -9.27
CA PHE A 80 5.59 10.36 -8.02
C PHE A 80 6.49 11.15 -7.07
N TYR A 81 6.27 10.92 -5.76
CA TYR A 81 7.11 11.40 -4.69
C TYR A 81 8.46 10.67 -4.72
N GLY A 82 9.54 11.38 -4.90
CA GLY A 82 10.88 10.80 -5.11
C GLY A 82 11.91 11.16 -4.04
N GLY A 83 11.46 11.58 -2.84
CA GLY A 83 12.32 12.13 -1.78
C GLY A 83 12.34 13.66 -1.79
N GLY A 84 12.73 14.24 -0.67
CA GLY A 84 12.63 15.68 -0.43
C GLY A 84 11.29 16.08 0.22
N PRO A 85 11.04 17.39 0.42
CA PRO A 85 9.82 17.87 1.06
C PRO A 85 8.56 17.49 0.28
N TYR A 86 7.51 17.10 0.98
CA TYR A 86 6.22 16.76 0.36
C TYR A 86 5.63 17.90 -0.48
N ARG A 87 5.84 19.16 -0.05
CA ARG A 87 5.43 20.34 -0.79
C ARG A 87 5.90 20.31 -2.25
N ASP A 88 7.16 20.00 -2.49
CA ASP A 88 7.75 20.04 -3.85
C ASP A 88 7.16 18.93 -4.72
N ALA A 89 6.92 17.75 -4.13
CA ALA A 89 6.26 16.65 -4.79
C ALA A 89 4.80 17.00 -5.17
N LEU A 90 4.06 17.63 -4.27
CA LEU A 90 2.69 18.08 -4.50
C LEU A 90 2.62 19.15 -5.60
N GLU A 91 3.50 20.15 -5.56
CA GLU A 91 3.59 21.17 -6.62
C GLU A 91 3.94 20.56 -7.99
N LYS A 92 4.86 19.60 -8.02
CA LYS A 92 5.24 18.91 -9.25
C LYS A 92 4.06 18.12 -9.81
N TRP A 93 3.36 17.37 -8.96
CA TRP A 93 2.19 16.58 -9.35
C TRP A 93 1.08 17.47 -9.92
N THR A 94 0.69 18.54 -9.22
CA THR A 94 -0.37 19.44 -9.67
C THR A 94 -0.09 20.10 -11.03
N LYS A 95 1.19 20.37 -11.33
CA LYS A 95 1.61 20.93 -12.62
C LYS A 95 1.61 19.92 -13.77
N GLN A 96 1.81 18.64 -13.49
CA GLN A 96 2.05 17.62 -14.52
C GLN A 96 0.92 16.58 -14.64
N CYS A 97 0.01 16.52 -13.67
CA CYS A 97 -1.03 15.51 -13.59
C CYS A 97 -1.79 15.32 -14.91
N GLN A 98 -2.32 16.38 -15.49
CA GLN A 98 -3.10 16.32 -16.74
C GLN A 98 -2.24 15.94 -17.95
N THR A 99 -1.04 16.50 -18.06
CA THR A 99 -0.12 16.19 -19.18
C THR A 99 0.29 14.73 -19.14
N VAL A 100 0.69 14.22 -17.96
CA VAL A 100 1.06 12.81 -17.82
C VAL A 100 -0.14 11.89 -18.05
N SER A 101 -1.35 12.27 -17.63
CA SER A 101 -2.57 11.52 -17.93
C SER A 101 -2.83 11.40 -19.43
N GLN A 102 -2.65 12.48 -20.20
CA GLN A 102 -2.80 12.42 -21.67
C GLN A 102 -1.73 11.55 -22.33
N GLU A 103 -0.49 11.60 -21.84
CA GLU A 103 0.60 10.76 -22.36
C GLU A 103 0.35 9.29 -22.04
N THR A 104 -0.04 8.95 -20.80
CA THR A 104 -0.37 7.57 -20.43
C THR A 104 -1.57 7.03 -21.19
N HIS A 105 -2.61 7.84 -21.40
CA HIS A 105 -3.74 7.49 -22.23
C HIS A 105 -3.30 7.13 -23.67
N ARG A 106 -2.47 7.97 -24.29
CA ARG A 106 -1.97 7.76 -25.66
C ARG A 106 -1.15 6.48 -25.76
N HIS A 107 -0.25 6.24 -24.79
CA HIS A 107 0.58 5.05 -24.73
C HIS A 107 -0.29 3.80 -24.60
N LEU A 108 -1.17 3.76 -23.61
CA LEU A 108 -2.05 2.62 -23.33
C LEU A 108 -3.13 2.37 -24.39
N SER A 109 -3.42 3.34 -25.26
CA SER A 109 -4.34 3.17 -26.40
C SER A 109 -3.65 2.62 -27.64
N GLY A 110 -2.32 2.54 -27.66
CA GLY A 110 -1.50 2.09 -28.78
C GLY A 110 -1.06 0.62 -28.68
N ARG A 111 -0.02 0.30 -29.44
CA ARG A 111 0.76 -0.94 -29.28
C ARG A 111 2.08 -0.60 -28.63
N PHE A 112 2.51 -1.43 -27.70
CA PHE A 112 3.74 -1.21 -26.92
C PHE A 112 4.33 -2.55 -26.46
N GLU A 113 5.57 -2.52 -25.99
CA GLU A 113 6.26 -3.67 -25.44
C GLU A 113 6.20 -3.65 -23.90
N ALA A 114 5.96 -4.82 -23.31
CA ALA A 114 6.07 -5.04 -21.88
C ALA A 114 6.94 -6.26 -21.59
N GLN A 115 7.47 -6.36 -20.39
CA GLN A 115 8.33 -7.46 -19.97
C GLN A 115 7.61 -8.35 -18.96
N THR A 116 7.77 -9.66 -19.09
CA THR A 116 7.35 -10.60 -18.04
C THR A 116 8.25 -10.48 -16.80
N LEU A 117 7.82 -10.98 -15.67
CA LEU A 117 8.68 -11.02 -14.47
C LEU A 117 9.97 -11.79 -14.71
N SER A 118 9.94 -12.85 -15.51
CA SER A 118 11.10 -13.66 -15.91
C SER A 118 12.02 -12.99 -16.95
N GLY A 119 11.65 -11.82 -17.49
CA GLY A 119 12.49 -11.02 -18.42
C GLY A 119 12.19 -11.18 -19.91
N GLY A 120 11.20 -11.98 -20.30
CA GLY A 120 10.76 -12.07 -21.70
C GLY A 120 9.99 -10.83 -22.14
N THR A 121 10.16 -10.39 -23.40
CA THR A 121 9.41 -9.28 -24.00
C THR A 121 8.14 -9.77 -24.67
N VAL A 122 7.05 -9.02 -24.51
CA VAL A 122 5.73 -9.31 -25.08
C VAL A 122 5.18 -8.04 -25.72
N GLU A 123 4.69 -8.14 -26.94
CA GLU A 123 3.90 -7.07 -27.58
C GLU A 123 2.50 -7.03 -26.96
N VAL A 124 2.05 -5.84 -26.59
CA VAL A 124 0.75 -5.56 -25.99
C VAL A 124 -0.04 -4.64 -26.91
N ASN A 125 -1.31 -4.97 -27.12
CA ASN A 125 -2.27 -4.08 -27.76
C ASN A 125 -3.15 -3.43 -26.69
N GLY A 126 -3.16 -2.10 -26.62
CA GLY A 126 -3.96 -1.37 -25.66
C GLY A 126 -5.47 -1.62 -25.75
N GLN A 127 -5.97 -2.00 -26.92
CA GLN A 127 -7.39 -2.38 -27.09
C GLN A 127 -7.78 -3.63 -26.29
N ASP A 128 -6.82 -4.43 -25.84
CA ASP A 128 -7.06 -5.59 -24.99
C ASP A 128 -7.22 -5.22 -23.51
N ILE A 129 -7.03 -3.95 -23.12
CA ILE A 129 -7.24 -3.47 -21.76
C ILE A 129 -8.75 -3.41 -21.49
N ALA A 130 -9.21 -4.29 -20.59
CA ALA A 130 -10.63 -4.43 -20.25
C ALA A 130 -11.01 -3.70 -18.95
N VAL A 131 -10.03 -3.50 -18.05
CA VAL A 131 -10.26 -2.88 -16.73
C VAL A 131 -8.99 -2.22 -16.20
N GLU A 132 -9.17 -1.08 -15.55
CA GLU A 132 -8.15 -0.43 -14.71
C GLU A 132 -8.45 -0.73 -13.23
N LEU A 133 -7.45 -1.22 -12.50
CA LEU A 133 -7.51 -1.32 -11.04
C LEU A 133 -6.60 -0.26 -10.43
N SER A 134 -7.17 0.62 -9.62
CA SER A 134 -6.45 1.78 -9.10
C SER A 134 -6.41 1.83 -7.58
N ARG A 135 -5.26 2.28 -7.03
CA ARG A 135 -5.04 2.52 -5.61
C ARG A 135 -4.36 3.87 -5.39
N SER A 136 -5.12 4.86 -4.94
CA SER A 136 -4.66 6.24 -4.76
C SER A 136 -3.88 6.76 -5.99
N PRO A 137 -4.46 6.66 -7.21
CA PRO A 137 -3.77 7.01 -8.46
C PRO A 137 -3.38 8.49 -8.49
N ARG A 138 -2.31 8.80 -9.21
CA ARG A 138 -1.84 10.18 -9.42
C ARG A 138 -2.18 10.72 -10.81
N VAL A 139 -2.69 9.87 -11.68
CA VAL A 139 -3.10 10.19 -13.06
C VAL A 139 -4.32 9.38 -13.45
N ARG A 140 -5.00 9.80 -14.51
CA ARG A 140 -6.07 9.04 -15.16
C ARG A 140 -5.50 8.35 -16.39
N TYR A 141 -5.89 7.10 -16.63
CA TYR A 141 -5.57 6.42 -17.88
C TYR A 141 -6.69 6.57 -18.92
N ASP A 142 -7.93 6.56 -18.48
CA ASP A 142 -9.14 6.71 -19.31
C ASP A 142 -9.19 5.74 -20.52
N VAL A 143 -8.68 4.53 -20.37
CA VAL A 143 -8.64 3.49 -21.43
C VAL A 143 -9.65 2.37 -21.20
N ALA A 144 -10.17 2.21 -20.00
CA ALA A 144 -11.13 1.19 -19.59
C ALA A 144 -11.91 1.63 -18.36
N PRO A 145 -13.02 0.95 -17.98
CA PRO A 145 -13.65 1.17 -16.69
C PRO A 145 -12.66 1.04 -15.55
N SER A 146 -12.65 2.01 -14.63
CA SER A 146 -11.67 2.10 -13.55
C SER A 146 -12.31 1.82 -12.19
N TYR A 147 -11.66 0.93 -11.41
CA TYR A 147 -12.10 0.48 -10.09
C TYR A 147 -11.09 0.93 -9.05
N PHE A 148 -11.53 1.89 -8.23
CA PHE A 148 -10.74 2.43 -7.15
C PHE A 148 -10.85 1.57 -5.89
N SER A 149 -9.72 1.21 -5.29
CA SER A 149 -9.68 0.51 -4.01
C SER A 149 -8.54 1.07 -3.15
N SER A 150 -8.85 1.80 -2.08
CA SER A 150 -7.85 2.49 -1.28
C SER A 150 -8.25 2.59 0.19
N PHE A 151 -7.37 3.22 0.98
CA PHE A 151 -7.55 3.51 2.40
C PHE A 151 -8.21 4.88 2.64
N ALA A 152 -8.20 5.79 1.66
CA ALA A 152 -8.87 7.08 1.66
C ALA A 152 -8.76 7.74 0.27
N TYR A 153 -9.50 8.81 0.07
CA TYR A 153 -9.33 9.73 -1.04
C TYR A 153 -8.21 10.73 -0.77
N VAL A 154 -7.33 10.93 -1.75
CA VAL A 154 -6.25 11.92 -1.65
C VAL A 154 -6.82 13.33 -1.52
N GLY A 155 -7.91 13.62 -2.26
CA GLY A 155 -8.63 14.90 -2.15
C GLY A 155 -9.09 15.17 -0.73
N GLU A 156 -9.69 14.20 -0.04
CA GLU A 156 -10.13 14.34 1.35
C GLU A 156 -8.96 14.55 2.31
N ILE A 157 -7.86 13.79 2.14
CA ILE A 157 -6.65 13.97 2.95
C ILE A 157 -6.15 15.42 2.86
N LEU A 158 -6.04 15.95 1.64
CA LEU A 158 -5.53 17.30 1.40
C LEU A 158 -6.48 18.40 1.90
N GLU A 159 -7.80 18.21 1.77
CA GLU A 159 -8.84 19.12 2.32
C GLU A 159 -8.71 19.21 3.84
N ARG A 160 -8.65 18.07 4.53
CA ARG A 160 -8.49 18.01 6.00
C ARG A 160 -7.16 18.60 6.44
N ALA A 161 -6.07 18.31 5.72
CA ALA A 161 -4.76 18.89 5.99
C ALA A 161 -4.79 20.44 5.87
N SER A 162 -5.48 20.97 4.89
CA SER A 162 -5.67 22.41 4.71
C SER A 162 -6.43 23.06 5.87
N SER A 163 -7.40 22.35 6.45
CA SER A 163 -8.25 22.89 7.54
C SER A 163 -7.52 22.98 8.88
N ILE A 164 -6.55 22.12 9.14
CA ILE A 164 -5.83 22.04 10.42
C ILE A 164 -4.43 22.67 10.42
N ALA A 165 -4.03 23.27 9.29
CA ALA A 165 -2.72 23.92 9.12
C ALA A 165 -1.52 23.04 9.55
N LEU A 166 -1.59 21.75 9.24
CA LEU A 166 -0.72 20.71 9.78
C LEU A 166 0.70 20.73 9.21
N HIS A 167 0.90 21.42 8.08
CA HIS A 167 2.12 21.28 7.29
C HIS A 167 2.84 22.59 7.02
N ARG A 168 4.09 22.42 6.57
CA ARG A 168 4.85 23.45 5.88
C ARG A 168 4.40 23.68 4.42
N VAL A 169 3.34 23.03 3.97
CA VAL A 169 2.75 23.23 2.63
C VAL A 169 1.77 24.40 2.67
N GLY A 170 1.95 25.37 1.78
CA GLY A 170 1.08 26.53 1.68
C GLY A 170 -0.36 26.14 1.26
N ARG A 171 -1.37 26.87 1.76
CA ARG A 171 -2.80 26.60 1.48
C ARG A 171 -3.11 26.57 -0.02
N ASP A 172 -2.48 27.42 -0.84
CA ASP A 172 -2.70 27.44 -2.28
C ASP A 172 -2.21 26.16 -2.96
N VAL A 173 -1.09 25.60 -2.49
CA VAL A 173 -0.56 24.33 -3.01
C VAL A 173 -1.49 23.18 -2.63
N LEU A 174 -1.97 23.15 -1.39
CA LEU A 174 -2.95 22.16 -0.94
C LEU A 174 -4.25 22.24 -1.76
N ARG A 175 -4.78 23.45 -1.98
CA ARG A 175 -6.00 23.65 -2.79
C ARG A 175 -5.83 23.10 -4.22
N LYS A 176 -4.72 23.43 -4.89
CA LYS A 176 -4.40 22.85 -6.21
C LYS A 176 -4.25 21.33 -6.15
N GLY A 177 -3.70 20.79 -5.06
CA GLY A 177 -3.64 19.36 -4.81
C GLY A 177 -5.01 18.72 -4.70
N VAL A 178 -5.94 19.36 -3.99
CA VAL A 178 -7.37 18.93 -3.90
C VAL A 178 -8.01 18.90 -5.28
N GLU A 179 -7.84 19.98 -6.06
CA GLU A 179 -8.41 20.07 -7.42
C GLU A 179 -7.88 18.93 -8.31
N ALA A 180 -6.57 18.68 -8.29
CA ALA A 180 -5.94 17.60 -9.04
C ALA A 180 -6.40 16.19 -8.56
N ALA A 181 -6.49 16.00 -7.24
CA ALA A 181 -6.96 14.74 -6.66
C ALA A 181 -8.42 14.45 -7.04
N ASN A 182 -9.32 15.43 -6.87
CA ASN A 182 -10.72 15.28 -7.24
C ASN A 182 -10.85 14.97 -8.72
N TRP A 183 -10.12 15.66 -9.59
CA TRP A 183 -10.12 15.38 -11.02
C TRP A 183 -9.69 13.94 -11.34
N VAL A 184 -8.69 13.39 -10.62
CA VAL A 184 -8.27 11.99 -10.79
C VAL A 184 -9.30 11.01 -10.22
N GLU A 185 -9.92 11.32 -9.09
CA GLU A 185 -10.77 10.39 -8.33
C GLU A 185 -12.22 10.35 -8.83
N GLU A 186 -12.77 11.44 -9.37
CA GLU A 186 -14.17 11.53 -9.79
C GLU A 186 -14.55 10.62 -10.96
N HIS A 187 -13.61 10.22 -11.82
CA HIS A 187 -13.87 9.41 -13.01
C HIS A 187 -13.99 7.90 -12.72
N GLN A 188 -13.70 7.47 -11.51
CA GLN A 188 -13.74 6.05 -11.15
C GLN A 188 -15.16 5.48 -11.26
N THR A 189 -15.28 4.27 -11.86
CA THR A 189 -16.57 3.61 -12.08
C THR A 189 -17.10 2.94 -10.81
N MET A 190 -16.25 2.30 -10.04
CA MET A 190 -16.53 1.71 -8.73
C MET A 190 -15.49 2.16 -7.72
N ARG A 191 -15.88 2.25 -6.46
CA ARG A 191 -15.00 2.76 -5.40
C ARG A 191 -15.17 1.98 -4.11
N PHE A 192 -14.05 1.51 -3.57
CA PHE A 192 -13.99 0.81 -2.31
C PHE A 192 -13.01 1.49 -1.37
N ILE A 193 -13.48 1.86 -0.17
CA ILE A 193 -12.65 2.38 0.90
C ILE A 193 -12.52 1.31 1.98
N ALA A 194 -11.29 0.92 2.26
CA ALA A 194 -11.02 -0.13 3.24
C ALA A 194 -11.30 0.32 4.68
N TYR A 195 -11.67 -0.63 5.52
CA TYR A 195 -11.75 -0.46 6.97
C TYR A 195 -11.00 -1.58 7.68
N PRO A 196 -10.19 -1.26 8.72
CA PRO A 196 -9.88 0.10 9.22
C PRO A 196 -8.97 0.87 8.26
N ALA A 197 -9.12 2.20 8.21
CA ALA A 197 -8.38 3.08 7.32
C ALA A 197 -8.23 4.49 7.91
N THR A 198 -7.70 5.41 7.11
CA THR A 198 -7.20 6.73 7.49
C THR A 198 -8.15 7.56 8.37
N PHE A 199 -9.45 7.46 8.21
CA PHE A 199 -10.43 8.26 8.95
C PHE A 199 -11.38 7.44 9.84
N GLY A 200 -11.13 6.16 10.03
CA GLY A 200 -11.90 5.33 10.94
C GLY A 200 -13.41 5.24 10.65
N TYR A 201 -13.79 5.21 9.41
CA TYR A 201 -15.17 5.33 8.90
C TYR A 201 -16.19 4.28 9.37
N PHE A 202 -15.82 3.35 10.20
CA PHE A 202 -16.71 2.23 10.52
C PHE A 202 -18.03 2.61 11.20
N LYS A 203 -18.05 3.74 11.93
CA LYS A 203 -19.28 4.23 12.60
C LYS A 203 -19.94 5.39 11.87
N THR A 204 -19.14 6.25 11.25
CA THR A 204 -19.58 7.57 10.76
C THR A 204 -19.22 7.81 9.31
N TRP A 205 -19.03 6.74 8.53
CA TRP A 205 -18.66 6.86 7.14
C TRP A 205 -19.83 7.40 6.30
N GLU A 206 -19.53 8.43 5.53
CA GLU A 206 -20.41 8.99 4.50
C GLU A 206 -19.71 8.87 3.14
N PRO A 207 -20.42 8.43 2.08
CA PRO A 207 -19.87 8.38 0.73
C PRO A 207 -19.41 9.76 0.27
N ARG A 208 -18.18 9.85 -0.27
CA ARG A 208 -17.71 11.08 -0.93
C ARG A 208 -18.29 11.20 -2.35
N TYR A 209 -18.40 10.08 -3.04
CA TYR A 209 -18.95 9.98 -4.38
C TYR A 209 -20.10 8.97 -4.42
N PRO A 210 -21.06 9.14 -5.36
CA PRO A 210 -22.09 8.13 -5.57
C PRO A 210 -21.50 6.76 -5.86
N GLY A 211 -21.99 5.72 -5.19
CA GLY A 211 -21.53 4.34 -5.38
C GLY A 211 -20.31 3.95 -4.54
N ASP A 212 -19.80 4.85 -3.69
CA ASP A 212 -18.76 4.47 -2.72
C ASP A 212 -19.24 3.37 -1.79
N SER A 213 -18.36 2.42 -1.50
CA SER A 213 -18.62 1.30 -0.60
C SER A 213 -17.44 1.06 0.34
N LEU A 214 -17.73 0.54 1.54
CA LEU A 214 -16.67 0.07 2.44
C LEU A 214 -16.26 -1.35 2.08
N ALA A 215 -14.98 -1.67 2.31
CA ALA A 215 -14.41 -2.99 2.12
C ALA A 215 -13.56 -3.42 3.33
N PRO A 216 -13.32 -4.72 3.52
CA PRO A 216 -12.30 -5.19 4.46
C PRO A 216 -10.88 -4.73 4.09
N PRO A 217 -9.85 -5.01 4.92
CA PRO A 217 -8.46 -4.66 4.60
C PRO A 217 -8.02 -5.16 3.22
N LEU A 218 -7.46 -4.27 2.41
CA LEU A 218 -7.05 -4.54 1.03
C LEU A 218 -5.63 -5.12 0.98
N VAL A 219 -5.43 -6.23 1.67
CA VAL A 219 -4.21 -7.04 1.66
C VAL A 219 -4.59 -8.52 1.58
N PRO A 220 -3.72 -9.38 1.05
CA PRO A 220 -3.99 -10.81 1.11
C PRO A 220 -4.06 -11.30 2.56
N PRO A 221 -4.84 -12.35 2.83
CA PRO A 221 -4.89 -12.97 4.14
C PRO A 221 -3.49 -13.41 4.58
N THR A 222 -3.13 -13.12 5.82
CA THR A 222 -1.86 -13.54 6.38
C THR A 222 -1.88 -15.06 6.59
N ARG A 223 -0.87 -15.74 6.05
CA ARG A 223 -0.65 -17.18 6.30
C ARG A 223 0.24 -17.33 7.52
N SER A 224 -0.03 -18.32 8.36
CA SER A 224 0.87 -18.65 9.47
C SER A 224 2.27 -18.99 8.93
N ASN A 225 3.28 -18.39 9.51
CA ASN A 225 4.68 -18.73 9.22
C ASN A 225 5.23 -19.60 10.34
N THR A 226 5.75 -20.77 10.00
CA THR A 226 6.27 -21.78 10.94
C THR A 226 7.78 -21.95 10.82
N GLU A 227 8.46 -21.04 10.13
CA GLU A 227 9.92 -21.06 10.03
C GLU A 227 10.57 -21.04 11.42
N ASN A 228 11.66 -21.78 11.56
CA ASN A 228 12.41 -21.79 12.81
C ASN A 228 13.35 -20.58 12.88
N ILE A 229 12.84 -19.46 13.34
CA ILE A 229 13.60 -18.21 13.55
C ILE A 229 13.74 -17.92 15.04
N LYS A 230 14.76 -17.14 15.39
CA LYS A 230 14.94 -16.65 16.77
C LYS A 230 13.86 -15.60 17.12
N PRO A 231 13.54 -15.41 18.41
CA PRO A 231 12.74 -14.28 18.83
C PRO A 231 13.35 -12.97 18.32
N GLY A 232 12.54 -12.16 17.65
CA GLY A 232 13.05 -10.97 16.98
C GLY A 232 12.03 -9.89 16.70
N VAL A 233 12.51 -8.80 16.16
CA VAL A 233 11.75 -7.64 15.69
C VAL A 233 11.88 -7.53 14.18
N PHE A 234 10.78 -7.35 13.47
CA PHE A 234 10.80 -7.11 12.03
C PHE A 234 10.77 -5.61 11.72
N VAL A 235 11.77 -5.11 11.01
CA VAL A 235 11.93 -3.69 10.70
C VAL A 235 11.70 -3.45 9.21
N THR A 236 10.63 -2.72 8.87
CA THR A 236 10.30 -2.31 7.49
C THR A 236 10.60 -0.83 7.22
N VAL A 237 11.00 -0.08 8.23
CA VAL A 237 11.26 1.35 8.15
C VAL A 237 12.73 1.63 8.41
N THR A 238 13.29 2.49 7.59
CA THR A 238 14.65 3.01 7.74
C THR A 238 14.64 4.50 8.05
N GLY A 239 15.67 5.02 8.72
CA GLY A 239 15.83 6.44 8.99
C GLY A 239 14.93 7.01 10.10
N ILE A 240 14.34 6.17 10.98
CA ILE A 240 13.63 6.66 12.16
C ILE A 240 14.64 7.13 13.19
N PRO A 241 14.55 8.37 13.70
CA PRO A 241 15.41 8.85 14.77
C PRO A 241 15.33 7.94 16.00
N GLY A 242 16.50 7.51 16.53
CA GLY A 242 16.60 6.65 17.70
C GLY A 242 16.56 5.14 17.43
N LEU A 243 16.49 4.70 16.18
CA LEU A 243 16.56 3.26 15.84
C LEU A 243 17.89 2.62 16.27
N GLU A 244 19.00 3.36 16.25
CA GLU A 244 20.31 2.88 16.68
C GLU A 244 20.26 2.43 18.16
N ARG A 245 19.50 3.13 18.98
CA ARG A 245 19.24 2.73 20.37
C ARG A 245 18.47 1.42 20.43
N LEU A 246 17.44 1.25 19.63
CA LEU A 246 16.66 0.00 19.58
C LEU A 246 17.50 -1.18 19.09
N TYR A 247 18.39 -0.98 18.13
CA TYR A 247 19.31 -2.03 17.69
C TYR A 247 20.28 -2.45 18.80
N ALA A 248 20.85 -1.49 19.52
CA ALA A 248 21.70 -1.77 20.66
C ALA A 248 20.92 -2.49 21.78
N GLU A 249 19.69 -2.09 22.06
CA GLU A 249 18.81 -2.77 23.01
C GLU A 249 18.47 -4.21 22.57
N ALA A 250 18.16 -4.43 21.29
CA ALA A 250 17.90 -5.77 20.75
C ALA A 250 19.10 -6.69 20.95
N THR A 251 20.30 -6.20 20.60
CA THR A 251 21.55 -6.94 20.82
C THR A 251 21.76 -7.30 22.29
N ARG A 252 21.58 -6.33 23.21
CA ARG A 252 21.70 -6.53 24.66
C ARG A 252 20.73 -7.58 25.20
N LEU A 253 19.52 -7.64 24.64
CA LEU A 253 18.45 -8.55 25.06
C LEU A 253 18.52 -9.92 24.34
N GLY A 254 19.46 -10.12 23.40
CA GLY A 254 19.52 -11.33 22.58
C GLY A 254 18.35 -11.48 21.60
N ILE A 255 17.68 -10.37 21.26
CA ILE A 255 16.57 -10.30 20.33
C ILE A 255 17.10 -10.06 18.91
N ALA A 256 16.73 -10.91 17.95
CA ALA A 256 17.16 -10.77 16.57
C ALA A 256 16.48 -9.55 15.90
N LEU A 257 17.18 -8.92 14.96
CA LEU A 257 16.62 -7.94 14.05
C LEU A 257 16.46 -8.58 12.68
N TYR A 258 15.27 -8.46 12.09
CA TYR A 258 14.94 -8.91 10.74
C TYR A 258 14.53 -7.75 9.88
N SER A 259 14.95 -7.72 8.62
CA SER A 259 14.51 -6.69 7.69
C SER A 259 14.55 -7.19 6.24
N ASN A 260 13.60 -6.74 5.43
CA ASN A 260 13.68 -6.90 3.99
C ASN A 260 14.68 -5.93 3.34
N GLU A 261 15.07 -4.87 4.06
CA GLU A 261 16.11 -3.89 3.67
C GLU A 261 17.29 -3.93 4.64
N HIS A 262 17.83 -5.12 4.88
CA HIS A 262 18.87 -5.39 5.89
C HIS A 262 20.13 -4.51 5.73
N GLU A 263 20.47 -4.09 4.51
CA GLU A 263 21.59 -3.17 4.25
C GLU A 263 21.40 -1.79 4.91
N GLN A 264 20.14 -1.41 5.12
CA GLN A 264 19.77 -0.12 5.74
C GLN A 264 19.47 -0.25 7.25
N VAL A 265 19.43 -1.49 7.77
CA VAL A 265 19.16 -1.78 9.18
C VAL A 265 20.36 -2.53 9.77
N PRO A 266 21.34 -1.82 10.37
CA PRO A 266 22.57 -2.43 10.86
C PRO A 266 22.31 -3.59 11.83
N GLY A 267 22.99 -4.69 11.64
CA GLY A 267 22.89 -5.89 12.49
C GLY A 267 21.66 -6.76 12.24
N SER A 268 20.82 -6.41 11.24
CA SER A 268 19.67 -7.24 10.90
C SER A 268 20.02 -8.39 9.96
N GLU A 269 19.24 -9.47 10.06
CA GLU A 269 19.22 -10.58 9.08
C GLU A 269 18.17 -10.29 8.02
N ARG A 270 18.47 -10.62 6.75
CA ARG A 270 17.50 -10.47 5.66
C ARG A 270 16.36 -11.46 5.82
N GLN A 271 15.13 -10.94 5.89
CA GLN A 271 13.90 -11.72 5.92
C GLN A 271 12.82 -11.07 5.07
N SER A 272 11.96 -11.89 4.46
CA SER A 272 10.76 -11.42 3.78
C SER A 272 9.69 -10.99 4.79
N PRO A 273 8.80 -10.01 4.45
CA PRO A 273 7.64 -9.68 5.28
C PRO A 273 6.69 -10.86 5.57
N HIS A 274 6.77 -11.95 4.83
CA HIS A 274 6.04 -13.20 5.12
C HIS A 274 6.38 -13.83 6.49
N VAL A 275 7.49 -13.39 7.12
CA VAL A 275 7.86 -13.83 8.47
C VAL A 275 7.04 -13.11 9.57
N ILE A 276 6.37 -11.99 9.26
CA ILE A 276 5.63 -11.20 10.25
C ILE A 276 4.60 -12.04 11.04
N PRO A 277 3.84 -12.99 10.43
CA PRO A 277 2.94 -13.85 11.18
C PRO A 277 3.60 -14.95 12.02
N ASN A 278 4.94 -15.02 12.05
CA ASN A 278 5.65 -16.00 12.88
C ASN A 278 5.52 -15.64 14.35
N LYS A 279 5.23 -16.64 15.20
CA LYS A 279 5.09 -16.46 16.65
C LYS A 279 6.32 -15.87 17.35
N ASN A 280 7.50 -16.00 16.74
CA ASN A 280 8.77 -15.47 17.23
C ASN A 280 9.02 -14.01 16.80
N ILE A 281 8.16 -13.41 15.97
CA ILE A 281 8.20 -11.97 15.72
C ILE A 281 7.43 -11.28 16.84
N LEU A 282 8.18 -10.63 17.74
CA LEU A 282 7.66 -10.00 18.95
C LEU A 282 6.91 -8.69 18.64
N LEU A 283 7.42 -7.93 17.66
CA LEU A 283 6.78 -6.73 17.12
C LEU A 283 7.30 -6.40 15.71
N GLN A 284 6.54 -5.58 15.00
CA GLN A 284 6.94 -4.99 13.73
C GLN A 284 7.21 -3.49 13.91
N PHE A 285 8.28 -3.01 13.30
CA PHE A 285 8.55 -1.59 13.14
C PHE A 285 8.30 -1.18 11.69
N ALA A 286 7.35 -0.28 11.44
CA ALA A 286 6.99 0.15 10.10
C ALA A 286 6.52 1.61 10.08
N ARG A 287 6.64 2.26 8.92
CA ARG A 287 5.95 3.53 8.68
C ARG A 287 4.42 3.30 8.72
N ALA A 288 3.66 4.32 9.08
CA ALA A 288 2.20 4.25 9.18
C ALA A 288 1.49 4.14 7.81
N GLY A 289 1.93 3.20 6.98
CA GLY A 289 1.24 2.82 5.75
C GLY A 289 0.24 1.70 6.00
N TRP A 290 -0.96 1.80 5.45
CA TRP A 290 -2.05 0.85 5.73
C TRP A 290 -1.72 -0.59 5.39
N SER A 291 -0.92 -0.87 4.38
CA SER A 291 -0.48 -2.24 4.10
C SER A 291 0.23 -2.87 5.31
N SER A 292 1.14 -2.14 5.96
CA SER A 292 1.85 -2.62 7.15
C SER A 292 0.92 -2.73 8.36
N ILE A 293 0.03 -1.75 8.56
CA ILE A 293 -0.95 -1.75 9.66
C ILE A 293 -1.89 -2.96 9.54
N TRP A 294 -2.44 -3.21 8.35
CA TRP A 294 -3.33 -4.36 8.12
C TRP A 294 -2.60 -5.69 8.27
N ILE A 295 -1.38 -5.83 7.76
CA ILE A 295 -0.59 -7.05 7.91
C ILE A 295 -0.33 -7.32 9.39
N SER A 296 0.13 -6.33 10.17
CA SER A 296 0.34 -6.46 11.62
C SER A 296 -0.94 -6.87 12.34
N MET A 297 -2.05 -6.20 12.05
CA MET A 297 -3.34 -6.50 12.67
C MET A 297 -3.83 -7.92 12.34
N LEU A 298 -3.76 -8.32 11.07
CA LEU A 298 -4.21 -9.65 10.64
C LEU A 298 -3.31 -10.76 11.18
N ALA A 299 -1.99 -10.53 11.19
CA ALA A 299 -1.00 -11.45 11.76
C ALA A 299 -1.06 -11.54 13.29
N GLY A 300 -1.62 -10.55 13.96
CA GLY A 300 -1.56 -10.44 15.42
C GLY A 300 -0.18 -10.03 15.93
N THR A 301 0.66 -9.40 15.09
CA THR A 301 2.01 -8.94 15.43
C THR A 301 1.94 -7.47 15.83
N PRO A 302 2.33 -7.09 17.07
CA PRO A 302 2.24 -5.72 17.55
C PRO A 302 3.06 -4.76 16.68
N LEU A 303 2.45 -3.61 16.33
CA LEU A 303 3.02 -2.60 15.44
C LEU A 303 3.54 -1.40 16.22
N VAL A 304 4.74 -0.95 15.87
CA VAL A 304 5.31 0.33 16.30
C VAL A 304 5.58 1.19 15.08
N ILE A 305 5.09 2.43 15.10
CA ILE A 305 5.24 3.40 14.01
C ILE A 305 5.98 4.66 14.48
N PRO A 306 6.71 5.34 13.60
CA PRO A 306 7.34 6.62 13.93
C PRO A 306 6.30 7.72 14.12
N PRO A 307 6.65 8.80 14.87
CA PRO A 307 5.85 10.00 14.90
C PRO A 307 5.80 10.65 13.50
N PHE A 308 4.80 11.49 13.29
CA PHE A 308 4.66 12.26 12.05
C PHE A 308 5.74 13.34 11.94
N ASP A 309 6.34 13.47 10.76
CA ASP A 309 7.22 14.58 10.40
C ASP A 309 6.43 15.63 9.61
N LEU A 310 6.60 16.93 9.96
CA LEU A 310 5.89 18.03 9.31
C LEU A 310 6.22 18.22 7.82
N ASP A 311 7.31 17.67 7.34
CA ASP A 311 7.71 17.68 5.92
C ASP A 311 7.22 16.44 5.15
N ASP A 312 6.55 15.50 5.85
CA ASP A 312 6.03 14.27 5.26
C ASP A 312 4.61 14.44 4.67
N ASP A 313 4.15 13.39 3.96
CA ASP A 313 2.80 13.32 3.42
C ASP A 313 1.75 13.42 4.54
N PRO A 314 0.73 14.31 4.41
CA PRO A 314 -0.39 14.40 5.34
C PRO A 314 -1.09 13.09 5.65
N GLU A 315 -1.09 12.17 4.70
CA GLU A 315 -1.60 10.82 4.90
C GLU A 315 -1.04 10.20 6.18
N ILE A 316 0.27 10.34 6.41
CA ILE A 316 0.95 9.72 7.55
C ILE A 316 0.44 10.29 8.89
N HIS A 317 0.14 11.59 8.95
CA HIS A 317 -0.48 12.17 10.14
C HIS A 317 -1.84 11.53 10.43
N PHE A 318 -2.73 11.48 9.44
CA PHE A 318 -4.06 10.92 9.63
C PHE A 318 -4.04 9.41 9.88
N ASN A 319 -3.08 8.70 9.30
CA ASN A 319 -2.84 7.29 9.61
C ASN A 319 -2.42 7.13 11.09
N ASN A 320 -1.49 7.96 11.59
CA ASN A 320 -1.07 7.95 12.99
C ASN A 320 -2.25 8.22 13.93
N VAL A 321 -3.11 9.19 13.60
CA VAL A 321 -4.34 9.49 14.37
C VAL A 321 -5.24 8.25 14.42
N SER A 322 -5.52 7.64 13.26
CA SER A 322 -6.40 6.46 13.17
C SER A 322 -5.80 5.25 13.89
N VAL A 323 -4.48 5.03 13.77
CA VAL A 323 -3.78 3.96 14.51
C VAL A 323 -3.91 4.14 16.01
N LYS A 324 -3.77 5.38 16.52
CA LYS A 324 -3.95 5.69 17.94
C LYS A 324 -5.39 5.50 18.40
N GLU A 325 -6.36 6.04 17.66
CA GLU A 325 -7.78 5.97 18.02
C GLU A 325 -8.34 4.53 17.99
N LEU A 326 -7.85 3.71 17.07
CA LEU A 326 -8.27 2.33 16.91
C LEU A 326 -7.37 1.34 17.66
N GLU A 327 -6.37 1.83 18.37
CA GLU A 327 -5.36 1.03 19.09
C GLU A 327 -4.70 -0.04 18.19
N LEU A 328 -4.33 0.36 16.96
CA LEU A 328 -3.72 -0.53 15.97
C LEU A 328 -2.18 -0.48 15.96
N GLY A 329 -1.57 0.27 16.88
CA GLY A 329 -0.12 0.35 17.01
C GLY A 329 0.31 1.36 18.08
N ILE A 330 1.60 1.38 18.36
CA ILE A 330 2.26 2.31 19.26
C ILE A 330 3.00 3.36 18.45
N ILE A 331 2.77 4.64 18.75
CA ILE A 331 3.60 5.72 18.19
C ILE A 331 4.89 5.78 19.00
N TYR A 332 6.03 5.57 18.32
CA TYR A 332 7.34 5.59 18.97
C TYR A 332 7.69 7.00 19.47
N GLY A 333 7.94 7.10 20.75
CA GLY A 333 8.32 8.34 21.45
C GLY A 333 9.59 8.19 22.29
N GLY A 334 10.49 7.23 21.94
CA GLY A 334 11.72 6.97 22.68
C GLY A 334 11.58 5.91 23.78
N GLN A 335 10.52 5.10 23.77
CA GLN A 335 10.33 3.96 24.68
C GLN A 335 11.46 2.94 24.51
N THR A 336 11.73 2.15 25.57
CA THR A 336 12.65 1.01 25.48
C THR A 336 12.01 -0.14 24.68
N LEU A 337 12.84 -0.99 24.07
CA LEU A 337 12.36 -2.16 23.35
C LEU A 337 11.56 -3.11 24.26
N GLU A 338 12.01 -3.29 25.51
CA GLU A 338 11.30 -4.09 26.53
C GLU A 338 9.90 -3.55 26.78
N SER A 339 9.77 -2.22 26.98
CA SER A 339 8.48 -1.56 27.19
C SER A 339 7.55 -1.75 25.98
N LEU A 340 8.06 -1.60 24.77
CA LEU A 340 7.28 -1.81 23.54
C LEU A 340 6.77 -3.25 23.41
N ILE A 341 7.60 -4.25 23.75
CA ILE A 341 7.21 -5.67 23.73
C ILE A 341 6.14 -5.95 24.79
N MET A 342 6.22 -5.32 25.97
CA MET A 342 5.24 -5.49 27.05
C MET A 342 3.83 -4.96 26.68
N GLU A 343 3.72 -4.00 25.76
CA GLU A 343 2.44 -3.52 25.22
C GLU A 343 1.78 -4.51 24.24
N GLY A 344 2.52 -5.51 23.79
CA GLY A 344 2.06 -6.46 22.75
C GLY A 344 0.73 -7.13 23.05
N PRO A 345 0.47 -7.67 24.26
CA PRO A 345 -0.80 -8.33 24.58
C PRO A 345 -2.02 -7.40 24.44
N ARG A 346 -1.91 -6.14 24.86
CA ARG A 346 -2.98 -5.14 24.73
C ARG A 346 -3.32 -4.87 23.26
N LEU A 347 -2.30 -4.72 22.41
CA LEU A 347 -2.52 -4.52 20.98
C LEU A 347 -3.18 -5.74 20.31
N LYS A 348 -2.80 -6.96 20.72
CA LYS A 348 -3.44 -8.18 20.18
C LYS A 348 -4.92 -8.24 20.50
N GLU A 349 -5.32 -7.84 21.69
CA GLU A 349 -6.73 -7.75 22.08
C GLU A 349 -7.50 -6.74 21.21
N SER A 350 -6.91 -5.57 20.96
CA SER A 350 -7.49 -4.55 20.07
C SER A 350 -7.61 -5.09 18.64
N TYR A 351 -6.61 -5.79 18.13
CA TYR A 351 -6.65 -6.42 16.80
C TYR A 351 -7.78 -7.43 16.69
N ASP A 352 -7.97 -8.28 17.70
CA ASP A 352 -9.04 -9.29 17.70
C ASP A 352 -10.43 -8.63 17.75
N ASN A 353 -10.57 -7.53 18.48
CA ASN A 353 -11.80 -6.74 18.51
C ASN A 353 -12.11 -6.13 17.12
N ILE A 354 -11.12 -5.55 16.45
CA ILE A 354 -11.30 -4.98 15.11
C ILE A 354 -11.60 -6.08 14.08
N LYS A 355 -10.87 -7.19 14.10
CA LYS A 355 -11.12 -8.34 13.21
C LYS A 355 -12.55 -8.86 13.36
N ARG A 356 -13.06 -8.97 14.60
CA ARG A 356 -14.44 -9.39 14.85
C ARG A 356 -15.44 -8.42 14.22
N ARG A 357 -15.27 -7.11 14.39
CA ARG A 357 -16.13 -6.09 13.77
C ARG A 357 -16.11 -6.14 12.24
N ILE A 358 -14.93 -6.43 11.63
CA ILE A 358 -14.81 -6.61 10.18
C ILE A 358 -15.60 -7.84 9.74
N LEU A 359 -15.45 -8.97 10.44
CA LEU A 359 -16.18 -10.21 10.14
C LEU A 359 -17.68 -10.03 10.30
N GLU A 360 -18.16 -9.36 11.36
CA GLU A 360 -19.58 -9.05 11.57
C GLU A 360 -20.17 -8.22 10.42
N LYS A 361 -19.36 -7.33 9.80
CA LYS A 361 -19.86 -6.45 8.73
C LYS A 361 -19.74 -7.07 7.33
N PHE A 362 -18.65 -7.79 7.04
CA PHE A 362 -18.29 -8.20 5.68
C PHE A 362 -18.23 -9.71 5.48
N ASP A 363 -18.39 -10.50 6.54
CA ASP A 363 -18.24 -11.96 6.56
C ASP A 363 -16.87 -12.46 6.06
N THR A 364 -15.88 -11.56 5.97
CA THR A 364 -14.52 -11.88 5.52
C THR A 364 -13.50 -10.83 5.99
N LEU A 365 -12.23 -11.26 6.14
CA LEU A 365 -11.09 -10.36 6.35
C LEU A 365 -10.31 -10.08 5.06
N ASP A 366 -10.67 -10.74 3.95
CA ASP A 366 -10.01 -10.65 2.64
C ASP A 366 -10.69 -9.58 1.78
N GLY A 367 -10.22 -8.35 1.85
CA GLY A 367 -10.76 -7.24 1.08
C GLY A 367 -10.50 -7.34 -0.42
N ASN A 368 -9.39 -7.96 -0.83
CA ASN A 368 -9.10 -8.14 -2.25
C ASN A 368 -10.13 -9.07 -2.89
N ARG A 369 -10.41 -10.22 -2.26
CA ARG A 369 -11.44 -11.14 -2.74
C ARG A 369 -12.85 -10.56 -2.62
N TYR A 370 -13.12 -9.78 -1.57
CA TYR A 370 -14.40 -9.09 -1.39
C TYR A 370 -14.66 -8.14 -2.56
N CYS A 371 -13.71 -7.24 -2.88
CA CYS A 371 -13.83 -6.30 -4.00
C CYS A 371 -13.88 -7.00 -5.37
N ALA A 372 -13.16 -8.11 -5.55
CA ALA A 372 -13.14 -8.85 -6.80
C ALA A 372 -14.47 -9.56 -7.13
N LYS A 373 -15.33 -9.82 -6.14
CA LYS A 373 -16.64 -10.45 -6.34
C LYS A 373 -17.74 -9.48 -6.76
N LEU A 374 -17.60 -8.21 -6.41
CA LEU A 374 -18.56 -7.16 -6.71
C LEU A 374 -18.36 -6.56 -8.09
#